data_b531abc962f7f1b19bcef4fd6ab792f0
#
_entry.id   b531abc962f7f1b19bcef4fd6ab792f0
#
_cell.length_a   1.000
_cell.length_b   1.000
_cell.length_c   1.000
_cell.angle_alpha   90.00
_cell.angle_beta   90.00
_cell.angle_gamma   90.00
#
_symmetry.space_group_name_H-M   'P 1'
#
loop_
_entity.id
_entity.type
_entity.pdbx_description
1 polymer ?
#
loop_
_entity_poly.entity_id
_entity_poly.type
_entity_poly.pdbx_seq_one_letter_code
_entity_poly.pdbx_strand_id
1 'polypeptide(L)'
;MTEKIKIVRKSGFTHIPNTPLRDESLTLQARGLFCVMLSLPEDWDFTVGGLARIAGCGRDKVRACLRNLEESGYLLREQGHAEDGSFAGNIYVLYDEKRPPLPENPS
;
A
#
# COMPACT_ATOMS: atom_id res chain seq x y z
N MET A 1 -17.45 28.09 -13.60
CA MET A 1 -16.52 27.86 -14.70
C MET A 1 -15.90 26.47 -14.52
N THR A 2 -15.95 25.66 -15.55
CA THR A 2 -15.46 24.28 -15.46
C THR A 2 -14.04 24.21 -16.01
N GLU A 3 -13.12 23.74 -15.19
CA GLU A 3 -11.76 23.52 -15.63
C GLU A 3 -11.69 22.18 -16.36
N LYS A 4 -10.90 22.14 -17.42
CA LYS A 4 -10.67 20.91 -18.17
C LYS A 4 -9.28 20.38 -17.86
N ILE A 5 -9.20 19.08 -17.61
CA ILE A 5 -7.94 18.40 -17.38
C ILE A 5 -7.62 17.60 -18.63
N LYS A 6 -6.46 17.88 -19.21
CA LYS A 6 -5.97 17.16 -20.37
C LYS A 6 -4.94 16.12 -19.91
N ILE A 7 -5.22 14.86 -20.19
CA ILE A 7 -4.35 13.76 -19.80
C ILE A 7 -3.60 13.27 -21.04
N VAL A 8 -2.26 13.32 -20.97
CA VAL A 8 -1.40 12.79 -22.01
C VAL A 8 -0.79 11.49 -21.47
N ARG A 9 -1.11 10.36 -22.12
CA ARG A 9 -0.64 9.05 -21.67
C ARG A 9 0.54 8.58 -22.52
N LYS A 10 1.55 8.08 -21.84
CA LYS A 10 2.69 7.42 -22.45
C LYS A 10 2.81 6.00 -21.90
N SER A 11 3.79 5.22 -22.39
CA SER A 11 4.09 3.92 -21.80
C SER A 11 4.56 4.06 -20.36
N GLY A 12 4.42 3.01 -19.57
CA GLY A 12 4.80 3.03 -18.14
C GLY A 12 3.67 3.53 -17.26
N PHE A 13 2.63 2.74 -17.14
CA PHE A 13 1.47 3.09 -16.30
C PHE A 13 1.12 1.91 -15.39
N THR A 14 0.38 2.21 -14.34
CA THR A 14 -0.05 1.23 -13.35
C THR A 14 -1.57 1.13 -13.37
N HIS A 15 -2.09 -0.07 -13.45
CA HIS A 15 -3.53 -0.31 -13.36
C HIS A 15 -3.94 -0.40 -11.90
N ILE A 16 -4.89 0.43 -11.50
CA ILE A 16 -5.37 0.46 -10.11
C ILE A 16 -6.85 0.09 -10.13
N PRO A 17 -7.26 -0.93 -9.35
CA PRO A 17 -8.69 -1.25 -9.25
C PRO A 17 -9.46 -0.10 -8.64
N ASN A 18 -10.72 0.02 -9.03
CA ASN A 18 -11.55 1.10 -8.54
C ASN A 18 -11.95 0.95 -7.07
N THR A 19 -12.04 -0.27 -6.57
CA THR A 19 -12.50 -0.53 -5.20
C THR A 19 -11.70 0.25 -4.16
N PRO A 20 -10.37 0.12 -4.07
CA PRO A 20 -9.62 0.91 -3.08
C PRO A 20 -9.67 2.40 -3.35
N LEU A 21 -9.77 2.82 -4.61
CA LEU A 21 -9.83 4.24 -4.92
C LEU A 21 -11.13 4.90 -4.45
N ARG A 22 -12.19 4.12 -4.28
CA ARG A 22 -13.51 4.60 -3.86
C ARG A 22 -13.88 4.20 -2.44
N ASP A 23 -12.97 3.56 -1.73
CA ASP A 23 -13.23 3.07 -0.38
C ASP A 23 -13.11 4.22 0.62
N GLU A 24 -14.23 4.58 1.24
CA GLU A 24 -14.28 5.68 2.19
C GLU A 24 -13.52 5.39 3.49
N SER A 25 -13.22 4.13 3.76
CA SER A 25 -12.41 3.79 4.94
C SER A 25 -10.94 4.17 4.76
N LEU A 26 -10.52 4.48 3.52
CA LEU A 26 -9.16 4.92 3.23
C LEU A 26 -9.11 6.43 3.13
N THR A 27 -8.09 7.04 3.76
CA THR A 27 -7.79 8.45 3.56
C THR A 27 -7.25 8.67 2.15
N LEU A 28 -7.29 9.89 1.68
CA LEU A 28 -6.71 10.22 0.37
C LEU A 28 -5.22 9.89 0.34
N GLN A 29 -4.51 10.16 1.43
CA GLN A 29 -3.09 9.87 1.53
C GLN A 29 -2.82 8.36 1.46
N ALA A 30 -3.65 7.56 2.11
CA ALA A 30 -3.49 6.11 2.06
C ALA A 30 -3.76 5.57 0.67
N ARG A 31 -4.75 6.10 -0.04
CA ARG A 31 -5.02 5.74 -1.44
C ARG A 31 -3.83 6.10 -2.32
N GLY A 32 -3.23 7.26 -2.10
CA GLY A 32 -2.04 7.68 -2.85
C GLY A 32 -0.87 6.75 -2.60
N LEU A 33 -0.60 6.41 -1.36
CA LEU A 33 0.49 5.49 -1.03
C LEU A 33 0.24 4.11 -1.64
N PHE A 34 -0.99 3.62 -1.59
CA PHE A 34 -1.38 2.36 -2.22
C PHE A 34 -1.00 2.35 -3.71
N CYS A 35 -1.33 3.43 -4.41
CA CYS A 35 -1.01 3.54 -5.83
C CYS A 35 0.50 3.54 -6.07
N VAL A 36 1.24 4.26 -5.24
CA VAL A 36 2.70 4.30 -5.34
C VAL A 36 3.27 2.89 -5.13
N MET A 37 2.80 2.17 -4.12
CA MET A 37 3.28 0.83 -3.83
C MET A 37 3.00 -0.13 -4.98
N LEU A 38 1.81 -0.06 -5.59
CA LEU A 38 1.48 -0.90 -6.73
C LEU A 38 2.31 -0.60 -7.97
N SER A 39 2.85 0.60 -8.07
CA SER A 39 3.68 0.99 -9.21
C SER A 39 5.11 0.48 -9.11
N LEU A 40 5.53 -0.04 -7.95
CA LEU A 40 6.90 -0.50 -7.74
C LEU A 40 7.06 -1.95 -8.19
N PRO A 41 8.28 -2.38 -8.54
CA PRO A 41 8.52 -3.77 -8.90
C PRO A 41 8.13 -4.75 -7.79
N GLU A 42 7.74 -5.95 -8.17
CA GLU A 42 7.30 -6.97 -7.21
C GLU A 42 8.37 -7.34 -6.19
N ASP A 43 9.64 -7.25 -6.59
CA ASP A 43 10.78 -7.57 -5.72
C ASP A 43 11.27 -6.37 -4.92
N TRP A 44 10.51 -5.29 -4.89
CA TRP A 44 10.90 -4.09 -4.15
C TRP A 44 10.82 -4.34 -2.65
N ASP A 45 11.92 -4.05 -1.96
CA ASP A 45 11.98 -4.17 -0.50
C ASP A 45 11.38 -2.94 0.15
N PHE A 46 10.19 -3.09 0.73
CA PHE A 46 9.51 -1.97 1.37
C PHE A 46 10.08 -1.70 2.75
N THR A 47 10.58 -0.48 2.94
CA THR A 47 10.89 0.04 4.26
C THR A 47 10.12 1.34 4.42
N VAL A 48 9.83 1.71 5.68
CA VAL A 48 9.14 2.97 5.94
C VAL A 48 9.94 4.15 5.41
N GLY A 49 11.26 4.12 5.64
CA GLY A 49 12.13 5.20 5.15
C GLY A 49 12.19 5.27 3.64
N GLY A 50 12.24 4.11 2.98
CA GLY A 50 12.23 4.05 1.50
C GLY A 50 10.92 4.56 0.92
N LEU A 51 9.79 4.15 1.50
CA LEU A 51 8.49 4.63 1.06
C LEU A 51 8.33 6.13 1.29
N ALA A 52 8.82 6.62 2.43
CA ALA A 52 8.77 8.06 2.72
C ALA A 52 9.51 8.87 1.68
N ARG A 53 10.68 8.38 1.25
CA ARG A 53 11.48 9.04 0.22
C ARG A 53 10.74 9.04 -1.12
N ILE A 54 10.23 7.90 -1.53
CA ILE A 54 9.53 7.77 -2.81
C ILE A 54 8.24 8.59 -2.81
N ALA A 55 7.50 8.54 -1.71
CA ALA A 55 6.22 9.24 -1.59
C ALA A 55 6.40 10.74 -1.35
N GLY A 56 7.60 11.17 -0.97
CA GLY A 56 7.86 12.58 -0.71
C GLY A 56 7.22 13.10 0.56
N CYS A 57 7.14 12.27 1.60
CA CYS A 57 6.54 12.66 2.87
C CYS A 57 7.33 12.08 4.05
N GLY A 58 6.91 12.41 5.27
CA GLY A 58 7.59 11.91 6.46
C GLY A 58 7.22 10.48 6.81
N ARG A 59 8.07 9.86 7.62
CA ARG A 59 7.86 8.47 8.06
C ARG A 59 6.58 8.28 8.85
N ASP A 60 6.21 9.26 9.67
CA ASP A 60 4.98 9.17 10.47
C ASP A 60 3.74 9.13 9.59
N LYS A 61 3.74 9.90 8.51
CA LYS A 61 2.64 9.85 7.55
C LYS A 61 2.58 8.51 6.83
N VAL A 62 3.72 7.96 6.45
CA VAL A 62 3.77 6.63 5.84
C VAL A 62 3.21 5.58 6.80
N ARG A 63 3.64 5.62 8.07
CA ARG A 63 3.14 4.66 9.07
C ARG A 63 1.63 4.76 9.24
N ALA A 64 1.10 5.99 9.29
CA ALA A 64 -0.34 6.20 9.41
C ALA A 64 -1.09 5.66 8.21
N CYS A 65 -0.58 5.86 7.00
CA CYS A 65 -1.17 5.34 5.78
C CYS A 65 -1.13 3.81 5.74
N LEU A 66 0.00 3.21 6.12
CA LEU A 66 0.12 1.76 6.17
C LEU A 66 -0.87 1.17 7.16
N ARG A 67 -1.03 1.79 8.33
CA ARG A 67 -2.01 1.33 9.31
C ARG A 67 -3.43 1.41 8.76
N ASN A 68 -3.76 2.49 8.08
CA ASN A 68 -5.08 2.65 7.47
C ASN A 68 -5.33 1.56 6.42
N LEU A 69 -4.32 1.24 5.59
CA LEU A 69 -4.43 0.16 4.61
C LEU A 69 -4.60 -1.21 5.27
N GLU A 70 -3.88 -1.46 6.37
CA GLU A 70 -4.02 -2.70 7.12
C GLU A 70 -5.42 -2.85 7.71
N GLU A 71 -5.91 -1.81 8.35
CA GLU A 71 -7.23 -1.81 8.98
C GLU A 71 -8.35 -1.98 7.96
N SER A 72 -8.14 -1.49 6.76
CA SER A 72 -9.14 -1.57 5.69
C SER A 72 -9.02 -2.83 4.84
N GLY A 73 -8.05 -3.70 5.12
CA GLY A 73 -7.95 -5.01 4.48
C GLY A 73 -7.15 -5.05 3.19
N TYR A 74 -6.39 -4.01 2.86
CA TYR A 74 -5.60 -3.97 1.64
C TYR A 74 -4.13 -4.31 1.85
N LEU A 75 -3.68 -4.37 3.10
CA LEU A 75 -2.30 -4.63 3.43
C LEU A 75 -2.22 -5.62 4.58
N LEU A 76 -1.37 -6.62 4.42
CA LEU A 76 -1.03 -7.54 5.49
C LEU A 76 0.44 -7.38 5.78
N ARG A 77 0.78 -7.21 7.05
CA ARG A 77 2.16 -7.16 7.47
C ARG A 77 2.53 -8.48 8.12
N GLU A 78 3.53 -9.14 7.57
CA GLU A 78 4.05 -10.38 8.12
C GLU A 78 5.48 -10.16 8.57
N GLN A 79 5.85 -10.73 9.71
CA GLN A 79 7.21 -10.67 10.17
C GLN A 79 7.98 -11.84 9.56
N GLY A 80 9.01 -11.51 8.77
CA GLY A 80 9.85 -12.53 8.17
C GLY A 80 10.89 -13.04 9.16
N HIS A 81 11.23 -14.30 9.04
CA HIS A 81 12.29 -14.93 9.81
C HIS A 81 13.27 -15.62 8.87
N ALA A 82 14.53 -15.29 8.98
CA ALA A 82 15.55 -16.01 8.26
C ALA A 82 15.86 -17.33 8.97
N GLU A 83 16.20 -18.36 8.21
CA GLU A 83 16.48 -19.69 8.76
C GLU A 83 17.66 -19.69 9.72
N ASP A 84 18.61 -18.79 9.52
CA ASP A 84 19.78 -18.68 10.38
C ASP A 84 19.53 -17.86 11.65
N GLY A 85 18.28 -17.46 11.88
CA GLY A 85 17.93 -16.67 13.05
C GLY A 85 18.18 -15.17 12.89
N SER A 86 18.69 -14.71 11.75
CA SER A 86 18.88 -13.29 11.53
C SER A 86 17.51 -12.62 11.29
N PHE A 87 17.47 -11.30 11.52
CA PHE A 87 16.24 -10.54 11.34
C PHE A 87 15.98 -10.35 9.86
N ALA A 88 14.83 -10.84 9.40
CA ALA A 88 14.44 -10.73 8.00
C ALA A 88 13.52 -9.54 7.71
N GLY A 89 13.12 -8.79 8.74
CA GLY A 89 12.28 -7.62 8.57
C GLY A 89 10.80 -7.96 8.35
N ASN A 90 10.04 -6.94 8.05
CA ASN A 90 8.61 -7.08 7.79
C ASN A 90 8.39 -7.34 6.30
N ILE A 91 7.48 -8.26 6.02
CA ILE A 91 7.02 -8.50 4.67
C ILE A 91 5.64 -7.86 4.55
N TYR A 92 5.47 -7.02 3.54
CA TYR A 92 4.19 -6.40 3.26
C TYR A 92 3.54 -7.10 2.08
N VAL A 93 2.32 -7.61 2.30
CA VAL A 93 1.53 -8.21 1.24
C VAL A 93 0.42 -7.24 0.90
N LEU A 94 0.44 -6.76 -0.34
CA LEU A 94 -0.51 -5.76 -0.81
C LEU A 94 -1.56 -6.44 -1.67
N TYR A 95 -2.82 -6.18 -1.36
CA TYR A 95 -3.94 -6.77 -2.09
C TYR A 95 -4.61 -5.69 -2.93
N ASP A 96 -4.89 -6.00 -4.19
CA ASP A 96 -5.56 -5.08 -5.10
C ASP A 96 -7.07 -5.00 -4.82
N GLU A 97 -7.59 -5.92 -4.03
CA GLU A 97 -8.98 -5.90 -3.58
C GLU A 97 -9.03 -6.09 -2.06
N LYS A 98 -10.06 -5.55 -1.45
CA LYS A 98 -10.24 -5.66 -0.02
C LYS A 98 -10.38 -7.12 0.38
N ARG A 99 -9.54 -7.57 1.30
CA ARG A 99 -9.65 -8.94 1.81
C ARG A 99 -10.91 -9.09 2.65
N PRO A 100 -11.56 -10.24 2.59
CA PRO A 100 -12.60 -10.53 3.55
C PRO A 100 -12.01 -10.58 4.96
N PRO A 101 -12.81 -10.26 6.00
CA PRO A 101 -12.31 -10.40 7.36
C PRO A 101 -11.79 -11.82 7.58
N LEU A 102 -10.69 -11.93 8.31
CA LEU A 102 -10.18 -13.25 8.66
C LEU A 102 -11.28 -13.99 9.45
N PRO A 103 -11.52 -15.27 9.14
CA PRO A 103 -12.48 -16.03 9.94
C PRO A 103 -12.02 -16.02 11.38
N GLU A 104 -12.98 -15.83 12.29
CA GLU A 104 -12.65 -15.93 13.69
C GLU A 104 -12.07 -17.31 13.94
N ASN A 105 -10.99 -17.34 14.69
CA ASN A 105 -10.34 -18.58 14.97
C ASN A 105 -11.32 -19.50 15.69
N PRO A 106 -11.74 -20.63 15.05
CA PRO A 106 -12.60 -21.59 15.74
C PRO A 106 -11.75 -22.27 16.80
N SER A 107 -11.81 -21.74 17.96
CA SER A 107 -11.08 -22.36 19.06
C SER A 107 -11.73 -23.64 19.46
#